data_fe269dc532bcd94c9b9117f6c6bf998d
#
_entry.id   fe269dc532bcd94c9b9117f6c6bf998d
#
_cell.length_a   1.000
_cell.length_b   1.000
_cell.length_c   1.000
_cell.angle_alpha   90.00
_cell.angle_beta   90.00
_cell.angle_gamma   90.00
#
_symmetry.space_group_name_H-M   'P 1'
#
loop_
_entity.id
_entity.type
_entity.pdbx_description
1 polymer ?
#
loop_
_entity_poly.entity_id
_entity_poly.type
_entity_poly.pdbx_seq_one_letter_code
_entity_poly.pdbx_strand_id
1 'polypeptide(L)'
;IVVDATRDLLMNVLAYHPFLIKPNNHELGEIFHTIINDKDDVVTYAKRMQEKGARNVLVSMAGDGAVLVTEDGQEFRAEAPKGKLVNSVGAGDSMVAGFIYGYLNGGSYADAFRYGVCTGSASAFSEELATKKEVLALMDANKKLF
;
A
#
# COMPACT_ATOMS: atom_id res chain seq x y z
N ILE A 1 8.91 12.65 -2.36
CA ILE A 1 8.91 12.26 -0.94
C ILE A 1 7.86 11.19 -0.72
N VAL A 2 8.21 10.15 -0.01
CA VAL A 2 7.33 9.07 0.41
C VAL A 2 7.09 9.22 1.91
N VAL A 3 5.84 9.15 2.34
CA VAL A 3 5.48 9.32 3.75
C VAL A 3 4.67 8.13 4.24
N ASP A 4 5.18 7.48 5.27
CA ASP A 4 4.49 6.49 6.06
C ASP A 4 4.46 7.02 7.50
N ALA A 5 3.39 7.72 7.83
CA ALA A 5 3.29 8.46 9.07
C ALA A 5 1.92 8.32 9.70
N THR A 6 1.85 8.58 10.99
CA THR A 6 0.58 8.64 11.71
C THR A 6 -0.25 9.86 11.30
N ARG A 7 -1.53 9.84 11.65
CA ARG A 7 -2.54 10.82 11.24
C ARG A 7 -2.06 12.27 11.24
N ASP A 8 -1.53 12.75 12.35
CA ASP A 8 -1.19 14.18 12.50
C ASP A 8 0.00 14.58 11.62
N LEU A 9 1.03 13.74 11.58
CA LEU A 9 2.18 13.95 10.71
C LEU A 9 1.79 13.85 9.24
N LEU A 10 0.93 12.90 8.91
CA LEU A 10 0.44 12.72 7.55
C LEU A 10 -0.28 13.98 7.06
N MET A 11 -1.20 14.52 7.86
CA MET A 11 -1.93 15.72 7.48
C MET A 11 -1.00 16.95 7.31
N ASN A 12 0.05 17.04 8.12
CA ASN A 12 1.00 18.16 8.03
C ASN A 12 1.84 18.13 6.76
N VAL A 13 2.12 16.94 6.19
CA VAL A 13 2.96 16.82 4.99
C VAL A 13 2.18 16.92 3.68
N LEU A 14 0.86 16.86 3.71
CA LEU A 14 0.03 16.92 2.49
C LEU A 14 0.24 18.22 1.70
N ALA A 15 0.51 19.33 2.39
CA ALA A 15 0.80 20.61 1.74
C ALA A 15 2.05 20.56 0.85
N TYR A 16 2.95 19.62 1.08
CA TYR A 16 4.17 19.43 0.29
C TYR A 16 3.98 18.47 -0.89
N HIS A 17 2.78 18.00 -1.14
CA HIS A 17 2.43 17.09 -2.24
C HIS A 17 3.33 15.85 -2.29
N PRO A 18 3.34 15.00 -1.24
CA PRO A 18 4.19 13.83 -1.22
C PRO A 18 3.86 12.89 -2.39
N PHE A 19 4.89 12.28 -2.96
CA PHE A 19 4.74 11.33 -4.06
C PHE A 19 3.87 10.14 -3.68
N LEU A 20 4.05 9.63 -2.47
CA LEU A 20 3.31 8.48 -1.97
C LEU A 20 3.01 8.64 -0.48
N ILE A 21 1.76 8.38 -0.11
CA ILE A 21 1.37 8.13 1.28
C ILE A 21 0.81 6.72 1.39
N LYS A 22 0.98 6.09 2.55
CA LYS A 22 0.50 4.74 2.80
C LYS A 22 -0.25 4.65 4.14
N PRO A 23 -1.48 5.14 4.19
CA PRO A 23 -2.33 4.85 5.34
C PRO A 23 -2.90 3.43 5.26
N ASN A 24 -3.30 2.85 6.39
CA ASN A 24 -4.20 1.72 6.36
C ASN A 24 -5.65 2.22 6.34
N ASN A 25 -6.61 1.30 6.16
CA ASN A 25 -8.02 1.68 6.09
C ASN A 25 -8.53 2.30 7.40
N HIS A 26 -8.00 1.90 8.55
CA HIS A 26 -8.38 2.47 9.85
C HIS A 26 -7.87 3.91 10.00
N GLU A 27 -6.63 4.15 9.64
CA GLU A 27 -6.03 5.49 9.64
C GLU A 27 -6.77 6.43 8.70
N LEU A 28 -7.11 5.94 7.51
CA LEU A 28 -7.90 6.70 6.55
C LEU A 28 -9.28 7.05 7.11
N GLY A 29 -9.92 6.10 7.76
CA GLY A 29 -11.21 6.30 8.44
C GLY A 29 -11.12 7.34 9.57
N GLU A 30 -10.06 7.32 10.36
CA GLU A 30 -9.85 8.31 11.42
C GLU A 30 -9.74 9.74 10.85
N ILE A 31 -9.05 9.91 9.72
CA ILE A 31 -8.91 11.21 9.08
C ILE A 31 -10.27 11.77 8.65
N PHE A 32 -11.16 10.93 8.15
CA PHE A 32 -12.47 11.34 7.63
C PHE A 32 -13.62 11.07 8.61
N HIS A 33 -13.33 10.70 9.85
CA HIS A 33 -14.31 10.43 10.91
C HIS A 33 -15.37 9.40 10.51
N THR A 34 -14.95 8.32 9.87
CA THR A 34 -15.82 7.24 9.41
C THR A 34 -15.14 5.88 9.51
N ILE A 35 -15.91 4.82 9.33
CA ILE A 35 -15.40 3.45 9.28
C ILE A 35 -15.32 3.05 7.82
N ILE A 36 -14.15 2.60 7.37
CA ILE A 36 -13.88 2.22 5.98
C ILE A 36 -13.49 0.74 5.96
N ASN A 37 -14.35 -0.10 5.40
CA ASN A 37 -14.13 -1.55 5.38
C ASN A 37 -14.06 -2.16 3.98
N ASP A 38 -14.67 -1.54 2.98
CA ASP A 38 -14.63 -2.07 1.61
C ASP A 38 -13.74 -1.25 0.69
N LYS A 39 -13.33 -1.86 -0.41
CA LYS A 39 -12.39 -1.24 -1.35
C LYS A 39 -13.01 -0.06 -2.11
N ASP A 40 -14.31 -0.05 -2.33
CA ASP A 40 -14.98 1.08 -3.00
C ASP A 40 -14.89 2.33 -2.14
N ASP A 41 -15.15 2.22 -0.85
CA ASP A 41 -15.00 3.33 0.09
C ASP A 41 -13.53 3.75 0.21
N VAL A 42 -12.60 2.79 0.23
CA VAL A 42 -11.18 3.10 0.24
C VAL A 42 -10.79 3.95 -0.95
N VAL A 43 -11.23 3.60 -2.15
CA VAL A 43 -10.95 4.39 -3.37
C VAL A 43 -11.51 5.80 -3.22
N THR A 44 -12.75 5.95 -2.75
CA THR A 44 -13.38 7.25 -2.56
C THR A 44 -12.57 8.15 -1.64
N TYR A 45 -12.16 7.65 -0.48
CA TYR A 45 -11.42 8.44 0.50
C TYR A 45 -9.95 8.63 0.12
N ALA A 46 -9.35 7.68 -0.59
CA ALA A 46 -8.01 7.86 -1.16
C ALA A 46 -7.99 9.03 -2.16
N LYS A 47 -9.01 9.15 -3.01
CA LYS A 47 -9.14 10.28 -3.91
C LYS A 47 -9.30 11.61 -3.17
N ARG A 48 -9.98 11.61 -2.04
CA ARG A 48 -10.05 12.80 -1.18
C ARG A 48 -8.69 13.18 -0.59
N MET A 49 -7.85 12.18 -0.28
CA MET A 49 -6.47 12.46 0.14
C MET A 49 -5.66 13.10 -0.99
N GLN A 50 -5.90 12.70 -2.23
CA GLN A 50 -5.27 13.35 -3.39
C GLN A 50 -5.71 14.81 -3.52
N GLU A 51 -6.98 15.11 -3.28
CA GLU A 51 -7.49 16.48 -3.27
C GLU A 51 -6.82 17.33 -2.18
N LYS A 52 -6.39 16.70 -1.08
CA LYS A 52 -5.67 17.34 0.02
C LYS A 52 -4.17 17.52 -0.24
N GLY A 53 -3.63 16.91 -1.28
CA GLY A 53 -2.25 17.10 -1.69
C GLY A 53 -1.42 15.87 -2.01
N ALA A 54 -1.85 14.68 -1.62
CA ALA A 54 -1.10 13.46 -1.93
C ALA A 54 -1.14 13.17 -3.43
N ARG A 55 0.00 12.78 -4.02
CA ARG A 55 0.05 12.42 -5.43
C ARG A 55 -0.47 11.00 -5.65
N ASN A 56 0.06 10.04 -4.92
CA ASN A 56 -0.38 8.65 -4.97
C ASN A 56 -0.73 8.18 -3.56
N VAL A 57 -1.79 7.36 -3.44
CA VAL A 57 -2.26 6.84 -2.15
C VAL A 57 -2.33 5.33 -2.22
N LEU A 58 -1.50 4.66 -1.42
CA LEU A 58 -1.49 3.22 -1.26
C LEU A 58 -2.14 2.90 0.10
N VAL A 59 -3.28 2.22 0.06
CA VAL A 59 -4.01 1.88 1.29
C VAL A 59 -3.87 0.40 1.57
N SER A 60 -3.34 0.06 2.72
CA SER A 60 -3.25 -1.32 3.19
C SER A 60 -4.49 -1.69 3.98
N MET A 61 -5.00 -2.90 3.77
CA MET A 61 -6.22 -3.41 4.40
C MET A 61 -5.98 -4.77 5.07
N ALA A 62 -4.76 -5.02 5.54
CA ALA A 62 -4.36 -6.29 6.17
C ALA A 62 -4.82 -7.50 5.34
N GLY A 63 -5.60 -8.41 5.94
CA GLY A 63 -6.09 -9.60 5.26
C GLY A 63 -7.04 -9.34 4.09
N ASP A 64 -7.57 -8.12 3.96
CA ASP A 64 -8.47 -7.75 2.86
C ASP A 64 -7.72 -7.18 1.63
N GLY A 65 -6.40 -7.09 1.69
CA GLY A 65 -5.59 -6.70 0.56
C GLY A 65 -5.13 -5.25 0.57
N ALA A 66 -5.15 -4.62 -0.59
CA ALA A 66 -4.70 -3.25 -0.75
C ALA A 66 -5.34 -2.55 -1.95
N VAL A 67 -5.28 -1.23 -1.93
CA VAL A 67 -5.76 -0.37 -3.02
C VAL A 67 -4.70 0.69 -3.29
N LEU A 68 -4.45 0.96 -4.57
CA LEU A 68 -3.61 2.09 -5.00
C LEU A 68 -4.44 3.01 -5.89
N VAL A 69 -4.40 4.30 -5.58
CA VAL A 69 -4.94 5.34 -6.45
C VAL A 69 -3.78 6.24 -6.87
N THR A 70 -3.59 6.40 -8.17
CA THR A 70 -2.44 7.12 -8.72
C THR A 70 -2.80 8.53 -9.17
N GLU A 71 -1.79 9.38 -9.28
CA GLU A 71 -1.96 10.77 -9.70
C GLU A 71 -2.46 10.91 -11.15
N ASP A 72 -2.25 9.90 -11.98
CA ASP A 72 -2.73 9.86 -13.35
C ASP A 72 -4.13 9.24 -13.51
N GLY A 73 -4.83 9.02 -12.40
CA GLY A 73 -6.20 8.54 -12.39
C GLY A 73 -6.37 7.03 -12.47
N GLN A 74 -5.31 6.25 -12.34
CA GLN A 74 -5.40 4.80 -12.31
C GLN A 74 -5.82 4.29 -10.91
N GLU A 75 -6.52 3.18 -10.89
CA GLU A 75 -6.92 2.48 -9.67
C GLU A 75 -6.46 1.03 -9.76
N PHE A 76 -5.83 0.54 -8.71
CA PHE A 76 -5.40 -0.85 -8.59
C PHE A 76 -5.96 -1.42 -7.30
N ARG A 77 -6.52 -2.61 -7.40
CA ARG A 77 -7.08 -3.35 -6.26
C ARG A 77 -6.53 -4.76 -6.27
N ALA A 78 -6.17 -5.27 -5.11
CA ALA A 78 -5.73 -6.65 -4.97
C ALA A 78 -6.20 -7.20 -3.64
N GLU A 79 -6.56 -8.48 -3.63
CA GLU A 79 -6.74 -9.22 -2.39
C GLU A 79 -5.38 -9.57 -1.81
N ALA A 80 -5.32 -9.81 -0.50
CA ALA A 80 -4.08 -10.22 0.14
C ALA A 80 -3.64 -11.59 -0.37
N PRO A 81 -2.36 -11.76 -0.73
CA PRO A 81 -1.81 -13.10 -0.97
C PRO A 81 -2.05 -13.99 0.25
N LYS A 82 -2.40 -15.25 -0.01
CA LYS A 82 -2.67 -16.21 1.06
C LYS A 82 -1.38 -16.72 1.67
N GLY A 83 -1.35 -16.84 2.98
CA GLY A 83 -0.22 -17.36 3.73
C GLY A 83 -0.48 -17.29 5.22
N LYS A 84 0.39 -17.91 6.01
CA LYS A 84 0.28 -17.88 7.46
C LYS A 84 0.93 -16.61 8.00
N LEU A 85 0.15 -15.79 8.69
CA LEU A 85 0.66 -14.63 9.39
C LEU A 85 1.59 -15.07 10.54
N VAL A 86 2.85 -14.71 10.46
CA VAL A 86 3.87 -14.99 11.47
C VAL A 86 4.22 -13.71 12.23
N ASN A 87 4.46 -12.63 11.50
CA ASN A 87 4.86 -11.36 12.09
C ASN A 87 4.43 -10.21 11.18
N SER A 88 3.60 -9.31 11.70
CA SER A 88 3.15 -8.12 10.98
C SER A 88 4.06 -6.91 11.16
N VAL A 89 5.02 -6.98 12.09
CA VAL A 89 5.95 -5.87 12.35
C VAL A 89 6.84 -5.65 11.14
N GLY A 90 6.87 -4.42 10.66
CA GLY A 90 7.64 -4.05 9.49
C GLY A 90 7.01 -4.38 8.14
N ALA A 91 5.85 -5.05 8.12
CA ALA A 91 5.17 -5.37 6.85
C ALA A 91 4.77 -4.11 6.07
N GLY A 92 4.33 -3.06 6.77
CA GLY A 92 4.02 -1.77 6.15
C GLY A 92 5.24 -1.09 5.54
N ASP A 93 6.36 -1.09 6.24
CA ASP A 93 7.63 -0.55 5.74
C ASP A 93 8.13 -1.35 4.53
N SER A 94 7.99 -2.67 4.57
CA SER A 94 8.32 -3.54 3.46
C SER A 94 7.44 -3.29 2.23
N MET A 95 6.16 -3.00 2.44
CA MET A 95 5.23 -2.64 1.36
C MET A 95 5.70 -1.36 0.65
N VAL A 96 6.07 -0.33 1.39
CA VAL A 96 6.59 0.92 0.82
C VAL A 96 7.90 0.67 0.07
N ALA A 97 8.82 -0.08 0.65
CA ALA A 97 10.10 -0.40 0.00
C ALA A 97 9.89 -1.19 -1.30
N GLY A 98 9.00 -2.18 -1.30
CA GLY A 98 8.65 -2.94 -2.49
C GLY A 98 7.97 -2.10 -3.56
N PHE A 99 7.11 -1.18 -3.17
CA PHE A 99 6.48 -0.23 -4.08
C PHE A 99 7.54 0.63 -4.81
N ILE A 100 8.46 1.20 -4.06
CA ILE A 100 9.52 2.04 -4.62
C ILE A 100 10.42 1.22 -5.56
N TYR A 101 10.81 0.03 -5.14
CA TYR A 101 11.60 -0.89 -5.97
C TYR A 101 10.90 -1.20 -7.30
N GLY A 102 9.62 -1.57 -7.24
CA GLY A 102 8.85 -1.89 -8.43
C GLY A 102 8.66 -0.69 -9.37
N TYR A 103 8.46 0.49 -8.81
CA TYR A 103 8.34 1.72 -9.59
C TYR A 103 9.64 2.08 -10.31
N LEU A 104 10.77 2.02 -9.61
CA LEU A 104 12.07 2.38 -10.18
C LEU A 104 12.57 1.37 -11.21
N ASN A 105 12.26 0.09 -11.03
CA ASN A 105 12.77 -0.97 -11.90
C ASN A 105 11.76 -1.40 -12.98
N GLY A 106 10.47 -1.40 -12.68
CA GLY A 106 9.41 -1.74 -13.64
C GLY A 106 8.92 -0.55 -14.44
N GLY A 107 9.03 0.65 -13.90
CA GLY A 107 8.63 1.89 -14.55
C GLY A 107 7.12 2.13 -14.62
N SER A 108 6.30 1.32 -13.95
CA SER A 108 4.84 1.48 -13.95
C SER A 108 4.28 1.39 -12.53
N TYR A 109 3.11 2.01 -12.33
CA TYR A 109 2.39 1.89 -11.07
C TYR A 109 1.85 0.47 -10.84
N ALA A 110 1.52 -0.26 -11.90
CA ALA A 110 1.11 -1.66 -11.80
C ALA A 110 2.22 -2.53 -11.19
N ASP A 111 3.45 -2.38 -11.67
CA ASP A 111 4.60 -3.09 -11.11
C ASP A 111 4.88 -2.66 -9.67
N ALA A 112 4.84 -1.35 -9.41
CA ALA A 112 5.02 -0.81 -8.07
C ALA A 112 4.00 -1.41 -7.08
N PHE A 113 2.73 -1.47 -7.48
CA PHE A 113 1.68 -2.04 -6.67
C PHE A 113 1.90 -3.52 -6.37
N ARG A 114 2.22 -4.30 -7.41
CA ARG A 114 2.50 -5.73 -7.27
C ARG A 114 3.65 -6.01 -6.31
N TYR A 115 4.78 -5.35 -6.51
CA TYR A 115 5.94 -5.49 -5.64
C TYR A 115 5.64 -5.06 -4.22
N GLY A 116 4.90 -3.96 -4.05
CA GLY A 116 4.52 -3.47 -2.72
C GLY A 116 3.67 -4.47 -1.95
N VAL A 117 2.59 -4.95 -2.56
CA VAL A 117 1.67 -5.90 -1.91
C VAL A 117 2.39 -7.21 -1.58
N CYS A 118 3.15 -7.77 -2.51
CA CYS A 118 3.84 -9.03 -2.28
C CYS A 118 5.00 -8.91 -1.30
N THR A 119 5.73 -7.80 -1.29
CA THR A 119 6.81 -7.56 -0.33
C THR A 119 6.27 -7.44 1.09
N GLY A 120 5.20 -6.67 1.28
CA GLY A 120 4.55 -6.54 2.58
C GLY A 120 3.99 -7.86 3.08
N SER A 121 3.34 -8.63 2.20
CA SER A 121 2.78 -9.93 2.55
C SER A 121 3.86 -10.97 2.86
N ALA A 122 4.92 -11.01 2.06
CA ALA A 122 6.05 -11.92 2.30
C ALA A 122 6.70 -11.65 3.66
N SER A 123 6.85 -10.38 4.03
CA SER A 123 7.37 -10.00 5.36
C SER A 123 6.42 -10.42 6.48
N ALA A 124 5.10 -10.29 6.29
CA ALA A 124 4.12 -10.73 7.27
C ALA A 124 4.09 -12.26 7.46
N PHE A 125 4.47 -13.02 6.44
CA PHE A 125 4.54 -14.48 6.48
C PHE A 125 5.88 -15.02 7.00
N SER A 126 6.84 -14.16 7.29
CA SER A 126 8.19 -14.52 7.71
C SER A 126 8.47 -14.05 9.14
N GLU A 127 9.39 -14.76 9.83
CA GLU A 127 9.86 -14.33 11.16
C GLU A 127 10.71 -13.06 11.08
N GLU A 128 11.36 -12.85 9.95
CA GLU A 128 12.16 -11.67 9.64
C GLU A 128 11.61 -11.01 8.38
N LEU A 129 12.19 -9.86 8.00
CA LEU A 129 11.80 -9.19 6.76
C LEU A 129 12.06 -10.08 5.55
N ALA A 130 11.17 -10.03 4.57
CA ALA A 130 11.24 -10.88 3.39
C ALA A 130 12.48 -10.62 2.55
N THR A 131 13.04 -11.68 1.98
CA THR A 131 14.09 -11.61 0.98
C THR A 131 13.48 -11.35 -0.40
N LYS A 132 14.31 -10.87 -1.36
CA LYS A 132 13.90 -10.72 -2.75
C LYS A 132 13.36 -12.03 -3.34
N LYS A 133 14.00 -13.15 -3.01
CA LYS A 133 13.58 -14.49 -3.46
C LYS A 133 12.17 -14.83 -2.96
N GLU A 134 11.87 -14.55 -1.69
CA GLU A 134 10.55 -14.79 -1.11
C GLU A 134 9.49 -13.92 -1.78
N VAL A 135 9.79 -12.64 -2.03
CA VAL A 135 8.88 -11.73 -2.72
C VAL A 135 8.58 -12.19 -4.13
N LEU A 136 9.59 -12.56 -4.90
CA LEU A 136 9.42 -13.04 -6.27
C LEU A 136 8.63 -14.35 -6.33
N ALA A 137 8.87 -15.25 -5.39
CA ALA A 137 8.10 -16.50 -5.28
C ALA A 137 6.63 -16.21 -4.99
N LEU A 138 6.33 -15.29 -4.11
CA LEU A 138 4.96 -14.91 -3.77
C LEU A 138 4.26 -14.22 -4.94
N MET A 139 4.96 -13.37 -5.68
CA MET A 139 4.43 -12.74 -6.89
C MET A 139 4.07 -13.77 -7.94
N ASP A 140 4.93 -14.76 -8.16
CA ASP A 140 4.69 -15.82 -9.12
C ASP A 140 3.49 -16.69 -8.71
N ALA A 141 3.38 -17.03 -7.43
CA ALA A 141 2.27 -17.82 -6.91
C ALA A 141 0.92 -17.08 -6.95
N ASN A 142 0.91 -15.76 -7.00
CA ASN A 142 -0.30 -14.93 -6.90
C ASN A 142 -0.54 -14.05 -8.12
N LYS A 143 -0.10 -14.46 -9.29
CA LYS A 143 -0.29 -13.70 -10.55
C LYS A 143 -1.74 -13.31 -10.82
N LYS A 144 -2.69 -14.12 -10.39
CA LYS A 144 -4.13 -13.90 -10.62
C LYS A 144 -4.71 -12.74 -9.82
N LEU A 145 -3.99 -12.24 -8.81
CA LEU A 145 -4.46 -11.12 -7.99
C LEU A 145 -4.23 -9.76 -8.65
N PHE A 146 -3.44 -9.73 -9.70
CA PHE A 146 -2.97 -8.48 -10.33
C PHE A 146 -3.37 -8.34 -11.80
#